data_e56fe8a2a00ab14112a95199839c4fd1
#
_entry.id   e56fe8a2a00ab14112a95199839c4fd1
#
_cell.length_a   1.000
_cell.length_b   1.000
_cell.length_c   1.000
_cell.angle_alpha   90.00
_cell.angle_beta   90.00
_cell.angle_gamma   90.00
#
_symmetry.space_group_name_H-M   'P 1'
#
loop_
_entity.id
_entity.type
_entity.pdbx_description
1 polymer ?
#
loop_
_entity_poly.entity_id
_entity_poly.type
_entity_poly.pdbx_seq_one_letter_code
_entity_poly.pdbx_strand_id
1 'polypeptide(L)'
;GGIDTVITDQTFTLSSELENLTLIGTTAIDGTGNELDNVLTGNSRANVLTGGAGDDIYVVDGADTIIENIGEGTDTVQASVSWVLANELENLTLTGTASINGTGNAQNNILTGNSGTNVLTGGAGDDTYIVDSTDTIVELADQGTDTVFSSSNVTLTPDLENLTLTGAASINGTGNAQSNVLNGNTGANVL
;
A
#
# COMPACT_ATOMS: atom_id res chain seq x y z
N GLY A 1 -14.16 11.99 -22.66
CA GLY A 1 -13.75 10.59 -22.55
C GLY A 1 -12.27 10.42 -22.84
N GLY A 2 -11.47 10.38 -21.86
CA GLY A 2 -10.03 10.15 -21.80
C GLY A 2 -9.65 10.20 -20.33
N ILE A 3 -8.39 10.07 -19.98
CA ILE A 3 -7.88 10.32 -18.63
C ILE A 3 -7.35 11.75 -18.61
N ASP A 4 -8.01 12.61 -17.88
CA ASP A 4 -7.75 14.04 -17.84
C ASP A 4 -7.10 14.44 -16.51
N THR A 5 -6.13 15.37 -16.55
CA THR A 5 -5.36 15.78 -15.38
C THR A 5 -5.47 17.28 -15.13
N VAL A 6 -5.83 17.66 -13.90
CA VAL A 6 -5.74 19.03 -13.41
C VAL A 6 -4.42 19.20 -12.64
N ILE A 7 -3.66 20.26 -12.96
CA ILE A 7 -2.47 20.67 -12.20
C ILE A 7 -2.72 22.08 -11.68
N THR A 8 -2.66 22.28 -10.37
CA THR A 8 -3.04 23.56 -9.75
C THR A 8 -2.21 23.89 -8.51
N ASP A 9 -2.05 25.17 -8.24
CA ASP A 9 -1.49 25.73 -7.01
C ASP A 9 -2.58 26.29 -6.06
N GLN A 10 -3.83 25.88 -6.26
CA GLN A 10 -5.00 26.25 -5.46
C GLN A 10 -5.71 25.00 -4.95
N THR A 11 -6.44 25.11 -3.83
CA THR A 11 -7.40 24.07 -3.40
C THR A 11 -8.40 23.81 -4.52
N PHE A 12 -8.62 22.54 -4.84
CA PHE A 12 -9.42 22.16 -6.01
C PHE A 12 -10.28 20.92 -5.74
N THR A 13 -11.47 20.93 -6.34
CA THR A 13 -12.37 19.76 -6.40
C THR A 13 -12.56 19.37 -7.86
N LEU A 14 -12.31 18.10 -8.18
CA LEU A 14 -12.53 17.55 -9.53
C LEU A 14 -14.02 17.58 -9.88
N SER A 15 -14.32 18.00 -11.11
CA SER A 15 -15.66 17.78 -11.66
C SER A 15 -15.83 16.32 -12.08
N SER A 16 -17.08 15.88 -12.29
CA SER A 16 -17.47 14.47 -12.51
C SER A 16 -16.86 13.79 -13.73
N GLU A 17 -16.08 14.46 -14.55
CA GLU A 17 -15.47 13.91 -15.77
C GLU A 17 -13.93 13.96 -15.75
N LEU A 18 -13.33 14.28 -14.57
CA LEU A 18 -11.88 14.42 -14.41
C LEU A 18 -11.38 13.33 -13.45
N GLU A 19 -10.23 12.74 -13.79
CA GLU A 19 -9.69 11.60 -13.04
C GLU A 19 -8.49 11.98 -12.18
N ASN A 20 -7.62 12.90 -12.63
CA ASN A 20 -6.37 13.16 -11.92
C ASN A 20 -6.25 14.60 -11.43
N LEU A 21 -5.76 14.75 -10.19
CA LEU A 21 -5.42 16.04 -9.59
C LEU A 21 -3.96 16.02 -9.10
N THR A 22 -3.19 17.02 -9.49
CA THR A 22 -1.85 17.22 -8.96
C THR A 22 -1.77 18.63 -8.34
N LEU A 23 -1.56 18.66 -7.03
CA LEU A 23 -1.32 19.91 -6.30
C LEU A 23 0.15 20.29 -6.42
N ILE A 24 0.41 21.54 -6.78
CA ILE A 24 1.77 22.06 -6.94
C ILE A 24 2.00 23.30 -6.05
N GLY A 25 3.24 23.80 -6.05
CA GLY A 25 3.62 24.98 -5.31
C GLY A 25 4.03 24.70 -3.87
N THR A 26 4.06 25.74 -3.05
CA THR A 26 4.60 25.71 -1.68
C THR A 26 3.61 26.17 -0.62
N THR A 27 2.34 26.20 -0.96
CA THR A 27 1.23 26.56 -0.07
C THR A 27 0.49 25.27 0.34
N ALA A 28 0.02 25.21 1.58
CA ALA A 28 -0.88 24.13 2.02
C ALA A 28 -2.24 24.36 1.33
N ILE A 29 -2.63 23.44 0.49
CA ILE A 29 -3.86 23.42 -0.32
C ILE A 29 -4.42 22.01 -0.34
N ASP A 30 -5.72 21.87 -0.56
CA ASP A 30 -6.43 20.60 -0.46
C ASP A 30 -6.96 20.15 -1.81
N GLY A 31 -7.08 18.83 -1.97
CA GLY A 31 -7.57 18.18 -3.17
C GLY A 31 -8.78 17.29 -2.88
N THR A 32 -9.82 17.42 -3.70
CA THR A 32 -10.99 16.54 -3.61
C THR A 32 -11.27 15.92 -4.97
N GLY A 33 -11.46 14.63 -5.00
CA GLY A 33 -11.88 13.83 -6.15
C GLY A 33 -13.38 13.89 -6.41
N ASN A 34 -13.94 12.82 -6.97
CA ASN A 34 -15.35 12.72 -7.35
C ASN A 34 -15.88 11.26 -7.20
N GLU A 35 -16.72 10.77 -8.09
CA GLU A 35 -17.27 9.40 -8.07
C GLU A 35 -16.52 8.43 -9.02
N LEU A 36 -15.39 8.86 -9.58
CA LEU A 36 -14.54 8.06 -10.46
C LEU A 36 -13.28 7.63 -9.71
N ASP A 37 -12.59 6.62 -10.23
CA ASP A 37 -11.26 6.23 -9.74
C ASP A 37 -10.28 7.37 -10.01
N ASN A 38 -9.88 8.10 -8.97
CA ASN A 38 -9.05 9.28 -9.06
C ASN A 38 -7.58 9.01 -8.69
N VAL A 39 -6.66 9.81 -9.23
CA VAL A 39 -5.30 9.92 -8.72
C VAL A 39 -5.09 11.31 -8.15
N LEU A 40 -4.92 11.40 -6.83
CA LEU A 40 -4.73 12.63 -6.10
C LEU A 40 -3.29 12.74 -5.62
N THR A 41 -2.53 13.68 -6.17
CA THR A 41 -1.12 13.91 -5.79
C THR A 41 -1.00 15.18 -4.96
N GLY A 42 -0.54 15.06 -3.72
CA GLY A 42 -0.22 16.16 -2.83
C GLY A 42 1.05 16.91 -3.26
N ASN A 43 1.24 18.13 -2.74
CA ASN A 43 2.50 18.85 -2.84
C ASN A 43 3.35 18.63 -1.56
N SER A 44 4.50 19.27 -1.44
CA SER A 44 5.41 19.12 -0.28
C SER A 44 4.92 19.85 1.00
N ARG A 45 3.66 20.24 1.08
CA ARG A 45 3.02 20.87 2.25
C ARG A 45 1.88 20.00 2.73
N ALA A 46 1.39 20.28 3.93
CA ALA A 46 0.24 19.58 4.46
C ALA A 46 -0.99 19.77 3.55
N ASN A 47 -1.44 18.68 2.94
CA ASN A 47 -2.64 18.65 2.14
C ASN A 47 -3.69 17.77 2.83
N VAL A 48 -4.95 18.10 2.67
CA VAL A 48 -6.06 17.18 2.92
C VAL A 48 -6.53 16.68 1.56
N LEU A 49 -6.43 15.36 1.36
CA LEU A 49 -6.86 14.68 0.14
C LEU A 49 -8.11 13.85 0.45
N THR A 50 -9.16 13.99 -0.35
CA THR A 50 -10.41 13.24 -0.23
C THR A 50 -10.74 12.68 -1.61
N GLY A 51 -10.80 11.38 -1.79
CA GLY A 51 -11.02 10.72 -3.08
C GLY A 51 -12.48 10.81 -3.49
N GLY A 52 -13.34 10.34 -2.63
CA GLY A 52 -14.77 10.20 -2.87
C GLY A 52 -15.12 8.74 -3.15
N ALA A 53 -16.05 8.48 -4.02
CA ALA A 53 -16.32 7.10 -4.41
C ALA A 53 -15.45 6.68 -5.60
N GLY A 54 -15.13 5.41 -5.69
CA GLY A 54 -14.22 4.84 -6.70
C GLY A 54 -12.96 4.29 -6.06
N ASP A 55 -12.16 3.53 -6.80
CA ASP A 55 -10.90 3.01 -6.31
C ASP A 55 -9.80 4.06 -6.53
N ASP A 56 -9.48 4.82 -5.48
CA ASP A 56 -8.63 6.00 -5.55
C ASP A 56 -7.15 5.72 -5.26
N ILE A 57 -6.28 6.54 -5.81
CA ILE A 57 -4.84 6.51 -5.55
C ILE A 57 -4.39 7.85 -4.95
N TYR A 58 -3.84 7.81 -3.74
CA TYR A 58 -3.26 8.93 -3.04
C TYR A 58 -1.74 8.90 -3.12
N VAL A 59 -1.14 9.91 -3.73
CA VAL A 59 0.33 10.08 -3.75
C VAL A 59 0.70 11.12 -2.72
N VAL A 60 1.29 10.67 -1.59
CA VAL A 60 1.44 11.47 -0.38
C VAL A 60 2.87 11.55 0.14
N ASP A 61 3.11 12.58 0.95
CA ASP A 61 4.27 12.69 1.82
C ASP A 61 3.87 12.79 3.31
N GLY A 62 4.85 12.96 4.20
CA GLY A 62 4.62 12.89 5.65
C GLY A 62 3.82 14.04 6.28
N ALA A 63 3.42 15.01 5.49
CA ALA A 63 2.63 16.15 5.94
C ALA A 63 1.14 16.00 5.63
N ASP A 64 0.77 15.04 4.77
CA ASP A 64 -0.56 14.91 4.22
C ASP A 64 -1.52 14.13 5.13
N THR A 65 -2.79 14.34 4.90
CA THR A 65 -3.91 13.61 5.54
C THR A 65 -4.87 13.16 4.46
N ILE A 66 -5.31 11.90 4.54
CA ILE A 66 -6.33 11.35 3.66
C ILE A 66 -7.64 11.26 4.44
N ILE A 67 -8.74 11.57 3.78
CA ILE A 67 -10.11 11.40 4.29
C ILE A 67 -10.84 10.44 3.36
N GLU A 68 -11.24 9.30 3.92
CA GLU A 68 -12.10 8.30 3.30
C GLU A 68 -13.30 7.98 4.18
N ASN A 69 -14.43 7.66 3.56
CA ASN A 69 -15.60 7.18 4.24
C ASN A 69 -15.87 5.70 3.93
N ILE A 70 -16.67 5.08 4.77
CA ILE A 70 -17.01 3.65 4.64
C ILE A 70 -17.64 3.35 3.28
N GLY A 71 -16.99 2.46 2.52
CA GLY A 71 -17.52 1.89 1.29
C GLY A 71 -17.44 2.81 0.07
N GLU A 72 -16.50 3.75 0.08
CA GLU A 72 -16.22 4.61 -1.08
C GLU A 72 -15.35 3.91 -2.14
N GLY A 73 -14.63 2.82 -1.80
CA GLY A 73 -13.85 2.06 -2.80
C GLY A 73 -12.90 1.05 -2.20
N THR A 74 -11.86 0.73 -2.98
CA THR A 74 -10.67 0.01 -2.54
C THR A 74 -9.44 0.86 -2.86
N ASP A 75 -8.97 1.56 -1.85
CA ASP A 75 -8.10 2.71 -2.03
C ASP A 75 -6.64 2.40 -1.81
N THR A 76 -5.77 3.09 -2.53
CA THR A 76 -4.33 2.86 -2.51
C THR A 76 -3.55 4.11 -2.10
N VAL A 77 -2.78 4.00 -1.03
CA VAL A 77 -1.81 5.03 -0.63
C VAL A 77 -0.43 4.72 -1.20
N GLN A 78 0.15 5.65 -1.94
CA GLN A 78 1.54 5.63 -2.39
C GLN A 78 2.35 6.62 -1.56
N ALA A 79 3.12 6.12 -0.59
CA ALA A 79 3.85 6.95 0.36
C ALA A 79 5.36 6.93 0.12
N SER A 80 5.99 8.10 0.12
CA SER A 80 7.45 8.25 0.06
C SER A 80 8.12 8.33 1.44
N VAL A 81 7.35 8.16 2.51
CA VAL A 81 7.73 8.17 3.92
C VAL A 81 7.07 7.00 4.65
N SER A 82 7.44 6.75 5.91
CA SER A 82 6.71 5.78 6.73
C SER A 82 5.25 6.21 6.89
N TRP A 83 4.34 5.27 6.69
CA TRP A 83 2.90 5.54 6.67
C TRP A 83 2.10 4.53 7.50
N VAL A 84 1.02 5.02 8.09
CA VAL A 84 0.01 4.20 8.79
C VAL A 84 -1.32 4.42 8.09
N LEU A 85 -1.94 3.35 7.59
CA LEU A 85 -3.25 3.44 6.97
C LEU A 85 -4.30 3.87 8.00
N ALA A 86 -5.09 4.87 7.66
CA ALA A 86 -6.32 5.17 8.37
C ALA A 86 -7.34 4.03 8.15
N ASN A 87 -8.40 4.03 8.92
CA ASN A 87 -9.51 3.10 8.71
C ASN A 87 -10.04 3.16 7.31
N GLU A 88 -10.70 2.53 6.65
CA GLU A 88 -11.27 2.69 5.28
C GLU A 88 -10.23 2.81 4.15
N LEU A 89 -8.95 2.51 4.42
CA LEU A 89 -7.90 2.42 3.39
C LEU A 89 -7.36 0.99 3.36
N GLU A 90 -7.27 0.38 2.19
CA GLU A 90 -6.93 -1.03 2.04
C GLU A 90 -5.48 -1.25 1.62
N ASN A 91 -4.95 -0.43 0.72
CA ASN A 91 -3.66 -0.70 0.11
C ASN A 91 -2.61 0.37 0.43
N LEU A 92 -1.40 -0.09 0.77
CA LEU A 92 -0.23 0.77 0.94
C LEU A 92 0.91 0.30 0.03
N THR A 93 1.44 1.22 -0.75
CA THR A 93 2.67 1.01 -1.52
C THR A 93 3.72 2.02 -1.04
N LEU A 94 4.80 1.54 -0.45
CA LEU A 94 5.95 2.37 -0.14
C LEU A 94 6.74 2.65 -1.41
N THR A 95 7.12 3.89 -1.64
CA THR A 95 7.80 4.33 -2.86
C THR A 95 9.24 4.79 -2.60
N GLY A 96 10.03 4.92 -3.67
CA GLY A 96 11.44 5.34 -3.55
C GLY A 96 12.36 4.22 -3.07
N THR A 97 13.47 4.60 -2.42
CA THR A 97 14.53 3.66 -1.98
C THR A 97 14.93 3.86 -0.51
N ALA A 98 14.23 4.73 0.20
CA ALA A 98 14.52 4.98 1.62
C ALA A 98 14.01 3.83 2.49
N SER A 99 14.69 3.59 3.61
CA SER A 99 14.22 2.65 4.63
C SER A 99 13.06 3.29 5.40
N ILE A 100 11.86 2.95 5.02
CA ILE A 100 10.60 3.47 5.56
C ILE A 100 9.67 2.29 5.88
N ASN A 101 8.70 2.49 6.76
CA ASN A 101 7.83 1.43 7.28
C ASN A 101 6.38 1.65 6.89
N GLY A 102 5.65 0.55 6.73
CA GLY A 102 4.22 0.55 6.45
C GLY A 102 3.43 -0.14 7.55
N THR A 103 2.32 0.45 7.95
CA THR A 103 1.40 -0.17 8.90
C THR A 103 -0.01 -0.11 8.33
N GLY A 104 -0.67 -1.23 8.31
CA GLY A 104 -2.07 -1.40 7.94
C GLY A 104 -3.02 -0.99 9.08
N ASN A 105 -4.24 -1.47 9.02
CA ASN A 105 -5.31 -1.16 9.97
C ASN A 105 -6.01 -2.46 10.45
N ALA A 106 -7.31 -2.46 10.66
CA ALA A 106 -8.06 -3.65 11.08
C ALA A 106 -8.87 -4.30 9.95
N GLN A 107 -8.61 -3.90 8.71
CA GLN A 107 -9.18 -4.50 7.50
C GLN A 107 -8.13 -5.38 6.81
N ASN A 108 -8.54 -6.14 5.78
CA ASN A 108 -7.62 -6.89 4.95
C ASN A 108 -6.81 -5.92 4.09
N ASN A 109 -5.53 -5.77 4.37
CA ASN A 109 -4.66 -4.82 3.69
C ASN A 109 -3.72 -5.49 2.67
N ILE A 110 -3.32 -4.74 1.65
CA ILE A 110 -2.18 -5.10 0.80
C ILE A 110 -1.04 -4.12 1.07
N LEU A 111 0.05 -4.60 1.64
CA LEU A 111 1.22 -3.81 1.99
C LEU A 111 2.40 -4.14 1.07
N THR A 112 2.82 -3.19 0.25
CA THR A 112 3.95 -3.34 -0.67
C THR A 112 5.15 -2.54 -0.19
N GLY A 113 6.27 -3.23 0.09
CA GLY A 113 7.55 -2.61 0.41
C GLY A 113 8.20 -1.95 -0.82
N ASN A 114 9.17 -1.06 -0.58
CA ASN A 114 10.03 -0.51 -1.62
C ASN A 114 11.37 -1.28 -1.67
N SER A 115 12.36 -0.80 -2.45
CA SER A 115 13.68 -1.43 -2.51
C SER A 115 14.62 -1.09 -1.31
N GLY A 116 14.17 -0.32 -0.34
CA GLY A 116 14.85 -0.09 0.94
C GLY A 116 14.49 -1.17 1.95
N THR A 117 15.02 -1.07 3.16
CA THR A 117 14.64 -1.96 4.25
C THR A 117 13.35 -1.46 4.89
N ASN A 118 12.29 -2.27 4.81
CA ASN A 118 11.01 -1.91 5.37
C ASN A 118 10.61 -2.83 6.54
N VAL A 119 9.86 -2.28 7.47
CA VAL A 119 9.07 -3.05 8.43
C VAL A 119 7.62 -2.86 8.05
N LEU A 120 6.94 -3.96 7.71
CA LEU A 120 5.53 -3.99 7.35
C LEU A 120 4.76 -4.68 8.47
N THR A 121 3.68 -4.05 8.93
CA THR A 121 2.79 -4.57 9.98
C THR A 121 1.36 -4.48 9.45
N GLY A 122 0.68 -5.60 9.27
CA GLY A 122 -0.68 -5.62 8.71
C GLY A 122 -1.71 -5.13 9.71
N GLY A 123 -1.76 -5.75 10.83
CA GLY A 123 -2.74 -5.48 11.88
C GLY A 123 -3.71 -6.64 12.01
N ALA A 124 -4.97 -6.36 12.15
CA ALA A 124 -5.98 -7.42 12.12
C ALA A 124 -6.60 -7.51 10.72
N GLY A 125 -7.02 -8.70 10.31
CA GLY A 125 -7.55 -8.97 8.98
C GLY A 125 -6.64 -9.93 8.23
N ASP A 126 -7.11 -10.44 7.10
CA ASP A 126 -6.31 -11.31 6.24
C ASP A 126 -5.44 -10.43 5.32
N ASP A 127 -4.18 -10.23 5.70
CA ASP A 127 -3.30 -9.28 5.07
C ASP A 127 -2.42 -9.90 3.97
N THR A 128 -2.00 -9.10 3.02
CA THR A 128 -1.11 -9.48 1.93
C THR A 128 0.14 -8.61 1.93
N TYR A 129 1.31 -9.25 2.02
CA TYR A 129 2.62 -8.61 2.01
C TYR A 129 3.34 -8.86 0.69
N ILE A 130 3.79 -7.82 0.02
CA ILE A 130 4.66 -7.91 -1.17
C ILE A 130 6.03 -7.38 -0.77
N VAL A 131 7.00 -8.29 -0.62
CA VAL A 131 8.29 -8.01 0.01
C VAL A 131 9.49 -8.49 -0.82
N ASP A 132 10.65 -7.89 -0.54
CA ASP A 132 11.94 -8.36 -1.02
C ASP A 132 12.82 -8.92 0.13
N SER A 133 14.11 -9.14 -0.15
CA SER A 133 15.05 -9.75 0.82
C SER A 133 15.45 -8.84 1.98
N THR A 134 15.12 -7.57 1.92
CA THR A 134 15.54 -6.56 2.90
C THR A 134 14.44 -6.24 3.90
N ASP A 135 13.24 -6.73 3.64
CA ASP A 135 12.05 -6.41 4.42
C ASP A 135 11.81 -7.35 5.59
N THR A 136 11.09 -6.86 6.56
CA THR A 136 10.65 -7.61 7.74
C THR A 136 9.13 -7.44 7.88
N ILE A 137 8.43 -8.54 8.10
CA ILE A 137 7.00 -8.56 8.42
C ILE A 137 6.85 -8.73 9.93
N VAL A 138 5.92 -7.98 10.51
CA VAL A 138 5.52 -8.08 11.91
C VAL A 138 4.05 -8.42 11.98
N GLU A 139 3.75 -9.63 12.47
CA GLU A 139 2.41 -10.11 12.78
C GLU A 139 2.31 -10.51 14.25
N LEU A 140 1.10 -10.47 14.77
CA LEU A 140 0.74 -10.98 16.09
C LEU A 140 -0.24 -12.14 15.96
N ALA A 141 -0.26 -13.00 16.98
CA ALA A 141 -1.13 -14.15 16.99
C ALA A 141 -2.61 -13.76 16.88
N ASP A 142 -3.37 -14.57 16.14
CA ASP A 142 -4.82 -14.42 15.96
C ASP A 142 -5.26 -13.12 15.25
N GLN A 143 -4.39 -12.54 14.41
CA GLN A 143 -4.72 -11.33 13.66
C GLN A 143 -5.30 -11.59 12.26
N GLY A 144 -5.26 -12.82 11.75
CA GLY A 144 -5.84 -13.19 10.44
C GLY A 144 -5.24 -14.44 9.83
N THR A 145 -5.38 -14.56 8.53
CA THR A 145 -4.72 -15.57 7.69
C THR A 145 -3.92 -14.87 6.60
N ASP A 146 -2.63 -14.70 6.85
CA ASP A 146 -1.81 -13.75 6.14
C ASP A 146 -1.00 -14.39 5.00
N THR A 147 -0.80 -13.64 3.93
CA THR A 147 -0.14 -14.11 2.72
C THR A 147 1.08 -13.27 2.35
N VAL A 148 2.22 -13.92 2.19
CA VAL A 148 3.47 -13.30 1.76
C VAL A 148 3.75 -13.62 0.29
N PHE A 149 3.95 -12.61 -0.53
CA PHE A 149 4.52 -12.70 -1.87
C PHE A 149 5.96 -12.22 -1.84
N SER A 150 6.92 -13.08 -2.23
CA SER A 150 8.34 -12.72 -2.21
C SER A 150 9.05 -13.10 -3.50
N SER A 151 9.88 -12.18 -4.00
CA SER A 151 10.81 -12.41 -5.12
C SER A 151 12.20 -12.89 -4.68
N SER A 152 12.38 -13.22 -3.40
CA SER A 152 13.66 -13.65 -2.79
C SER A 152 13.49 -14.87 -1.90
N ASN A 153 14.60 -15.42 -1.40
CA ASN A 153 14.53 -16.45 -0.36
C ASN A 153 13.86 -15.88 0.89
N VAL A 154 12.90 -16.60 1.44
CA VAL A 154 12.17 -16.16 2.62
C VAL A 154 11.88 -17.31 3.58
N THR A 155 11.89 -17.01 4.86
CA THR A 155 11.38 -17.88 5.93
C THR A 155 10.25 -17.15 6.63
N LEU A 156 9.08 -17.79 6.69
CA LEU A 156 7.93 -17.21 7.38
C LEU A 156 8.26 -17.02 8.87
N THR A 157 7.97 -15.83 9.38
CA THR A 157 7.97 -15.55 10.82
C THR A 157 6.78 -16.26 11.47
N PRO A 158 6.75 -16.44 12.80
CA PRO A 158 5.54 -16.90 13.49
C PRO A 158 4.33 -16.05 13.08
N ASP A 159 3.16 -16.64 13.13
CA ASP A 159 1.87 -15.98 12.85
C ASP A 159 1.67 -15.55 11.38
N LEU A 160 2.39 -16.17 10.42
CA LEU A 160 2.17 -16.09 8.98
C LEU A 160 1.83 -17.49 8.42
N GLU A 161 0.80 -17.57 7.58
CA GLU A 161 0.28 -18.87 7.09
C GLU A 161 0.69 -19.18 5.67
N ASN A 162 0.63 -18.21 4.77
CA ASN A 162 0.76 -18.46 3.35
C ASN A 162 2.00 -17.79 2.75
N LEU A 163 2.70 -18.50 1.88
CA LEU A 163 3.82 -17.98 1.10
C LEU A 163 3.64 -18.32 -0.37
N THR A 164 3.83 -17.34 -1.22
CA THR A 164 3.95 -17.50 -2.67
C THR A 164 5.25 -16.86 -3.14
N LEU A 165 6.14 -17.67 -3.68
CA LEU A 165 7.35 -17.19 -4.34
C LEU A 165 6.98 -16.62 -5.72
N THR A 166 7.52 -15.48 -6.08
CA THR A 166 7.23 -14.78 -7.33
C THR A 166 8.43 -14.74 -8.28
N GLY A 167 8.21 -14.31 -9.52
CA GLY A 167 9.27 -14.23 -10.53
C GLY A 167 9.70 -15.58 -11.09
N ALA A 168 10.93 -15.65 -11.64
CA ALA A 168 11.47 -16.85 -12.28
C ALA A 168 12.85 -17.28 -11.72
N ALA A 169 13.35 -16.62 -10.69
CA ALA A 169 14.61 -16.94 -10.06
C ALA A 169 14.49 -18.24 -9.24
N SER A 170 15.60 -19.00 -9.14
CA SER A 170 15.67 -20.16 -8.24
C SER A 170 15.84 -19.66 -6.80
N ILE A 171 14.74 -19.58 -6.10
CA ILE A 171 14.63 -19.10 -4.72
C ILE A 171 13.88 -20.12 -3.86
N ASN A 172 14.06 -20.06 -2.55
CA ASN A 172 13.51 -21.03 -1.62
C ASN A 172 12.56 -20.36 -0.63
N GLY A 173 11.53 -21.09 -0.22
CA GLY A 173 10.61 -20.71 0.83
C GLY A 173 10.70 -21.68 2.00
N THR A 174 10.62 -21.17 3.20
CA THR A 174 10.55 -22.01 4.41
C THR A 174 9.37 -21.55 5.26
N GLY A 175 8.53 -22.49 5.66
CA GLY A 175 7.43 -22.22 6.58
C GLY A 175 7.91 -22.05 8.03
N ASN A 176 6.95 -21.92 8.93
CA ASN A 176 7.17 -21.80 10.38
C ASN A 176 6.63 -23.05 11.12
N ALA A 177 6.38 -22.96 12.43
CA ALA A 177 5.88 -24.08 13.24
C ALA A 177 4.35 -24.30 13.12
N GLN A 178 3.65 -23.44 12.39
CA GLN A 178 2.21 -23.56 12.16
C GLN A 178 1.92 -24.33 10.87
N SER A 179 0.64 -24.51 10.54
CA SER A 179 0.23 -25.08 9.24
C SER A 179 0.39 -24.02 8.15
N ASN A 180 1.26 -24.26 7.18
CA ASN A 180 1.53 -23.31 6.12
C ASN A 180 1.09 -23.83 4.73
N VAL A 181 0.73 -22.91 3.85
CA VAL A 181 0.60 -23.15 2.40
C VAL A 181 1.79 -22.48 1.70
N LEU A 182 2.64 -23.29 1.05
CA LEU A 182 3.84 -22.80 0.36
C LEU A 182 3.70 -23.03 -1.14
N ASN A 183 3.71 -21.97 -1.92
CA ASN A 183 3.67 -21.99 -3.38
C ASN A 183 5.02 -21.55 -3.96
N GLY A 184 5.63 -22.40 -4.80
CA GLY A 184 6.83 -22.05 -5.55
C GLY A 184 6.53 -21.18 -6.78
N ASN A 185 7.58 -20.56 -7.31
CA ASN A 185 7.53 -19.83 -8.59
C ASN A 185 7.91 -20.79 -9.77
N THR A 186 8.17 -20.23 -10.96
CA THR A 186 8.57 -21.00 -12.14
C THR A 186 10.04 -21.46 -12.13
N GLY A 187 10.86 -20.99 -11.18
CA GLY A 187 12.25 -21.42 -10.97
C GLY A 187 12.34 -22.74 -10.21
N ALA A 188 13.55 -23.22 -9.94
CA ALA A 188 13.78 -24.34 -9.05
C ALA A 188 13.69 -23.89 -7.59
N ASN A 189 12.78 -24.47 -6.83
CA ASN A 189 12.54 -24.12 -5.43
C ASN A 189 12.77 -25.31 -4.50
N VAL A 190 13.15 -24.98 -3.27
CA VAL A 190 13.02 -25.86 -2.10
C VAL A 190 11.98 -25.21 -1.17
N LEU A 191 10.97 -26.00 -0.79
CA LEU A 191 9.88 -25.57 0.07
C LEU A 191 9.81 -26.46 1.32
#